data_50d50a521d326be3949c443e1595cd0e
#
_entry.id   50d50a521d326be3949c443e1595cd0e
#
_cell.length_a   1.000
_cell.length_b   1.000
_cell.length_c   1.000
_cell.angle_alpha   90.00
_cell.angle_beta   90.00
_cell.angle_gamma   90.00
#
_symmetry.space_group_name_H-M   'P 1'
#
loop_
_entity.id
_entity.type
_entity.pdbx_description
1 polymer ?
#
loop_
_entity_poly.entity_id
_entity_poly.type
_entity_poly.pdbx_seq_one_letter_code
_entity_poly.pdbx_strand_id
1 'polypeptide(L)'
;MRNTKHGYTTYVSNIADNAEAVRARIAAACERAGRDAAEVQLVAVSKKFTPDVIREAADAGLTLFGENRIQEAKIKIPDCPGHLRWHYIGNLQTNKCRDTVALFEMVHAVDSLRLAEELNKRCEQAAKVMPVLLEVNVSGEGSKHGFLPKAAVEAVEAFPNFPQLELHGLMTMAPFTRQPESTRPFFRKLAETRTACEDRLGAPLPE
;
A
#
# COMPACT_ATOMS: atom_id res chain seq x y z
N MET A 1 27.89 -11.32 -11.25
CA MET A 1 28.92 -11.12 -10.21
C MET A 1 28.29 -10.35 -9.05
N ARG A 2 28.40 -10.86 -7.83
CA ARG A 2 27.84 -10.18 -6.64
C ARG A 2 28.89 -9.22 -6.11
N ASN A 3 28.58 -7.93 -6.05
CA ASN A 3 29.43 -6.93 -5.42
C ASN A 3 28.73 -6.42 -4.16
N THR A 4 29.21 -6.81 -2.99
CA THR A 4 28.67 -6.41 -1.69
C THR A 4 29.56 -5.34 -1.09
N LYS A 5 29.09 -4.07 -1.14
CA LYS A 5 29.56 -3.03 -0.23
C LYS A 5 28.35 -2.54 0.56
N HIS A 6 28.43 -2.63 1.89
CA HIS A 6 27.44 -2.14 2.88
C HIS A 6 26.10 -2.88 2.96
N GLY A 7 26.06 -4.21 2.78
CA GLY A 7 24.84 -4.99 3.06
C GLY A 7 23.70 -4.83 2.04
N TYR A 8 23.90 -4.11 0.94
CA TYR A 8 22.95 -3.97 -0.15
C TYR A 8 23.35 -4.91 -1.29
N THR A 9 22.41 -5.72 -1.76
CA THR A 9 22.61 -6.58 -2.93
C THR A 9 22.41 -5.70 -4.17
N THR A 10 23.49 -5.47 -4.92
CA THR A 10 23.40 -4.84 -6.25
C THR A 10 22.85 -5.91 -7.21
N TYR A 11 21.56 -5.86 -7.48
CA TYR A 11 21.00 -6.57 -8.63
C TYR A 11 21.27 -5.71 -9.87
N VAL A 12 22.13 -6.16 -10.75
CA VAL A 12 22.13 -5.70 -12.15
C VAL A 12 20.93 -6.40 -12.81
N SER A 13 19.73 -6.00 -12.46
CA SER A 13 18.53 -6.32 -13.20
C SER A 13 18.15 -5.05 -13.95
N ASN A 14 17.87 -5.18 -15.22
CA ASN A 14 17.30 -4.09 -16.00
C ASN A 14 15.94 -3.74 -15.39
N ILE A 15 15.88 -2.69 -14.55
CA ILE A 15 14.65 -2.26 -13.86
C ILE A 15 13.58 -1.92 -14.88
N ALA A 16 13.97 -1.32 -16.00
CA ALA A 16 13.06 -0.97 -17.10
C ALA A 16 12.38 -2.23 -17.67
N ASP A 17 13.14 -3.27 -18.01
CA ASP A 17 12.59 -4.52 -18.55
C ASP A 17 11.68 -5.22 -17.54
N ASN A 18 12.04 -5.21 -16.26
CA ASN A 18 11.22 -5.80 -15.21
C ASN A 18 9.91 -5.02 -15.03
N ALA A 19 9.95 -3.69 -15.05
CA ALA A 19 8.76 -2.85 -14.96
C ALA A 19 7.83 -3.07 -16.15
N GLU A 20 8.40 -3.15 -17.36
CA GLU A 20 7.66 -3.47 -18.59
C GLU A 20 6.98 -4.84 -18.52
N ALA A 21 7.72 -5.87 -18.09
CA ALA A 21 7.18 -7.22 -17.93
C ALA A 21 6.02 -7.27 -16.92
N VAL A 22 6.11 -6.51 -15.81
CA VAL A 22 5.01 -6.42 -14.83
C VAL A 22 3.81 -5.71 -15.43
N ARG A 23 4.01 -4.57 -16.13
CA ARG A 23 2.92 -3.84 -16.81
C ARG A 23 2.22 -4.71 -17.86
N ALA A 24 2.98 -5.46 -18.66
CA ALA A 24 2.42 -6.39 -19.63
C ALA A 24 1.55 -7.48 -18.97
N ARG A 25 1.98 -8.01 -17.81
CA ARG A 25 1.18 -8.98 -17.05
C ARG A 25 -0.11 -8.37 -16.50
N ILE A 26 -0.05 -7.12 -16.01
CA ILE A 26 -1.25 -6.38 -15.56
C ILE A 26 -2.20 -6.19 -16.73
N ALA A 27 -1.73 -5.67 -17.87
CA ALA A 27 -2.54 -5.45 -19.05
C ALA A 27 -3.24 -6.73 -19.53
N ALA A 28 -2.50 -7.85 -19.64
CA ALA A 28 -3.05 -9.14 -20.04
C ALA A 28 -4.06 -9.69 -19.03
N ALA A 29 -3.90 -9.39 -17.73
CA ALA A 29 -4.87 -9.80 -16.70
C ALA A 29 -6.16 -8.96 -16.79
N CYS A 30 -6.03 -7.65 -17.01
CA CYS A 30 -7.17 -6.74 -17.20
C CYS A 30 -7.96 -7.09 -18.45
N GLU A 31 -7.29 -7.36 -19.57
CA GLU A 31 -7.93 -7.80 -20.82
C GLU A 31 -8.79 -9.06 -20.59
N ARG A 32 -8.24 -10.08 -19.93
CA ARG A 32 -8.99 -11.31 -19.59
C ARG A 32 -10.19 -11.06 -18.65
N ALA A 33 -10.13 -10.03 -17.83
CA ALA A 33 -11.17 -9.66 -16.87
C ALA A 33 -12.16 -8.61 -17.43
N GLY A 34 -11.97 -8.10 -18.63
CA GLY A 34 -12.78 -7.03 -19.21
C GLY A 34 -12.66 -5.71 -18.43
N ARG A 35 -11.47 -5.43 -17.84
CA ARG A 35 -11.17 -4.21 -17.08
C ARG A 35 -10.19 -3.31 -17.82
N ASP A 36 -10.27 -2.01 -17.56
CA ASP A 36 -9.25 -1.08 -18.03
C ASP A 36 -7.95 -1.24 -17.19
N ALA A 37 -6.82 -1.42 -17.86
CA ALA A 37 -5.52 -1.50 -17.21
C ALA A 37 -5.11 -0.18 -16.53
N ALA A 38 -5.67 0.96 -16.96
CA ALA A 38 -5.46 2.26 -16.32
C ALA A 38 -6.04 2.35 -14.89
N GLU A 39 -7.00 1.48 -14.53
CA GLU A 39 -7.52 1.37 -13.17
C GLU A 39 -6.54 0.71 -12.19
N VAL A 40 -5.47 0.08 -12.69
CA VAL A 40 -4.52 -0.66 -11.84
C VAL A 40 -3.25 0.15 -11.65
N GLN A 41 -3.01 0.63 -10.44
CA GLN A 41 -1.78 1.33 -10.08
C GLN A 41 -0.70 0.36 -9.61
N LEU A 42 0.50 0.49 -10.18
CA LEU A 42 1.67 -0.26 -9.74
C LEU A 42 2.44 0.52 -8.68
N VAL A 43 2.46 0.01 -7.46
CA VAL A 43 3.28 0.54 -6.36
C VAL A 43 4.62 -0.19 -6.33
N ALA A 44 5.71 0.52 -6.65
CA ALA A 44 7.06 -0.02 -6.61
C ALA A 44 7.58 -0.06 -5.16
N VAL A 45 7.75 -1.25 -4.59
CA VAL A 45 8.22 -1.41 -3.20
C VAL A 45 9.71 -1.19 -3.13
N SER A 46 10.14 -0.06 -2.54
CA SER A 46 11.53 0.41 -2.51
C SER A 46 12.27 0.22 -1.18
N LYS A 47 11.66 -0.52 -0.23
CA LYS A 47 12.35 -0.85 1.02
C LYS A 47 13.72 -1.49 0.76
N LYS A 48 14.75 -1.05 1.55
CA LYS A 48 16.15 -1.52 1.45
C LYS A 48 16.88 -1.13 0.16
N PHE A 49 16.29 -0.38 -0.75
CA PHE A 49 16.98 0.17 -1.92
C PHE A 49 17.47 1.59 -1.64
N THR A 50 18.57 1.96 -2.28
CA THR A 50 19.16 3.30 -2.19
C THR A 50 18.43 4.31 -3.07
N PRO A 51 18.59 5.63 -2.82
CA PRO A 51 18.04 6.66 -3.71
C PRO A 51 18.52 6.53 -5.16
N ASP A 52 19.73 6.02 -5.42
CA ASP A 52 20.22 5.79 -6.80
C ASP A 52 19.37 4.78 -7.55
N VAL A 53 19.03 3.66 -6.89
CA VAL A 53 18.16 2.61 -7.49
C VAL A 53 16.74 3.15 -7.71
N ILE A 54 16.26 4.03 -6.83
CA ILE A 54 14.96 4.67 -6.98
C ILE A 54 14.96 5.65 -8.16
N ARG A 55 16.06 6.40 -8.36
CA ARG A 55 16.22 7.26 -9.55
C ARG A 55 16.21 6.45 -10.84
N GLU A 56 16.94 5.33 -10.89
CA GLU A 56 16.91 4.40 -12.04
C GLU A 56 15.49 3.87 -12.30
N ALA A 57 14.75 3.55 -11.25
CA ALA A 57 13.34 3.12 -11.36
C ALA A 57 12.43 4.26 -11.84
N ALA A 58 12.67 5.49 -11.41
CA ALA A 58 11.94 6.67 -11.88
C ALA A 58 12.21 6.96 -13.36
N ASP A 59 13.48 6.82 -13.81
CA ASP A 59 13.86 6.92 -15.22
C ASP A 59 13.18 5.84 -16.09
N ALA A 60 12.88 4.67 -15.50
CA ALA A 60 12.05 3.62 -16.12
C ALA A 60 10.53 3.89 -16.04
N GLY A 61 10.13 5.10 -15.63
CA GLY A 61 8.73 5.53 -15.58
C GLY A 61 7.93 5.02 -14.38
N LEU A 62 8.60 4.58 -13.29
CA LEU A 62 7.93 4.28 -12.02
C LEU A 62 7.87 5.57 -11.18
N THR A 63 6.67 6.03 -10.87
CA THR A 63 6.46 7.31 -10.14
C THR A 63 5.84 7.13 -8.76
N LEU A 64 5.31 5.93 -8.46
CA LEU A 64 4.67 5.61 -7.19
C LEU A 64 5.46 4.54 -6.45
N PHE A 65 5.92 4.86 -5.24
CA PHE A 65 6.76 4.01 -4.42
C PHE A 65 6.11 3.66 -3.08
N GLY A 66 6.42 2.46 -2.58
CA GLY A 66 5.94 1.98 -1.29
C GLY A 66 7.08 1.74 -0.30
N GLU A 67 6.95 2.30 0.91
CA GLU A 67 7.88 2.13 2.01
C GLU A 67 7.20 1.53 3.24
N ASN A 68 7.96 0.74 4.01
CA ASN A 68 7.44 0.08 5.20
C ASN A 68 8.14 0.47 6.50
N ARG A 69 9.10 1.40 6.46
CA ARG A 69 9.84 1.90 7.62
C ARG A 69 10.00 3.41 7.57
N ILE A 70 9.41 4.10 8.54
CA ILE A 70 9.44 5.57 8.61
C ILE A 70 10.86 6.11 8.69
N GLN A 71 11.72 5.49 9.50
CA GLN A 71 13.10 5.95 9.68
C GLN A 71 13.90 5.88 8.37
N GLU A 72 13.71 4.81 7.60
CA GLU A 72 14.34 4.65 6.29
C GLU A 72 13.80 5.68 5.30
N ALA A 73 12.49 5.88 5.27
CA ALA A 73 11.83 6.84 4.40
C ALA A 73 12.27 8.30 4.69
N LYS A 74 12.40 8.69 5.96
CA LYS A 74 12.86 10.04 6.38
C LYS A 74 14.23 10.40 5.81
N ILE A 75 15.13 9.43 5.71
CA ILE A 75 16.48 9.63 5.17
C ILE A 75 16.46 9.59 3.65
N LYS A 76 15.68 8.66 3.08
CA LYS A 76 15.70 8.32 1.66
C LYS A 76 14.92 9.31 0.79
N ILE A 77 13.70 9.68 1.19
CA ILE A 77 12.78 10.49 0.38
C ILE A 77 13.38 11.84 -0.01
N PRO A 78 14.05 12.59 0.90
CA PRO A 78 14.66 13.88 0.54
C PRO A 78 15.73 13.78 -0.56
N ASP A 79 16.38 12.62 -0.70
CA ASP A 79 17.42 12.39 -1.71
C ASP A 79 16.87 11.86 -3.04
N CYS A 80 15.53 11.68 -3.14
CA CYS A 80 14.85 11.20 -4.34
C CYS A 80 14.23 12.37 -5.12
N PRO A 81 13.91 12.18 -6.43
CA PRO A 81 13.23 13.19 -7.22
C PRO A 81 11.91 13.65 -6.61
N GLY A 82 11.69 14.97 -6.52
CA GLY A 82 10.58 15.58 -5.80
C GLY A 82 9.18 15.34 -6.42
N HIS A 83 9.10 14.79 -7.64
CA HIS A 83 7.85 14.43 -8.31
C HIS A 83 7.36 13.03 -7.96
N LEU A 84 8.15 12.24 -7.20
CA LEU A 84 7.79 10.87 -6.83
C LEU A 84 6.74 10.87 -5.72
N ARG A 85 5.80 9.96 -5.84
CA ARG A 85 4.71 9.75 -4.90
C ARG A 85 5.05 8.59 -3.95
N TRP A 86 4.66 8.72 -2.70
CA TRP A 86 5.05 7.78 -1.66
C TRP A 86 3.86 7.29 -0.86
N HIS A 87 3.66 5.97 -0.83
CA HIS A 87 2.66 5.31 0.00
C HIS A 87 3.32 4.55 1.15
N TYR A 88 2.72 4.62 2.32
CA TYR A 88 3.14 3.80 3.46
C TYR A 88 2.41 2.46 3.44
N ILE A 89 3.18 1.37 3.33
CA ILE A 89 2.65 0.00 3.15
C ILE A 89 3.06 -0.96 4.27
N GLY A 90 3.65 -0.46 5.35
CA GLY A 90 4.08 -1.28 6.49
C GLY A 90 3.15 -1.17 7.68
N ASN A 91 3.32 -2.05 8.67
CA ASN A 91 2.61 -1.91 9.94
C ASN A 91 2.97 -0.58 10.61
N LEU A 92 1.95 0.22 10.95
CA LEU A 92 2.10 1.56 11.47
C LEU A 92 1.82 1.62 12.97
N GLN A 93 2.83 2.02 13.74
CA GLN A 93 2.66 2.32 15.15
C GLN A 93 2.11 3.74 15.34
N THR A 94 1.23 3.95 16.33
CA THR A 94 0.58 5.25 16.59
C THR A 94 1.59 6.37 16.84
N ASN A 95 2.71 6.10 17.51
CA ASN A 95 3.78 7.08 17.76
C ASN A 95 4.53 7.55 16.50
N LYS A 96 4.27 6.94 15.34
CA LYS A 96 4.86 7.28 14.05
C LYS A 96 3.90 8.03 13.11
N CYS A 97 2.63 8.17 13.48
CA CYS A 97 1.62 8.81 12.64
C CYS A 97 1.99 10.22 12.19
N ARG A 98 2.61 11.04 13.07
CA ARG A 98 3.06 12.40 12.70
C ARG A 98 4.04 12.39 11.53
N ASP A 99 5.05 11.55 11.60
CA ASP A 99 6.06 11.44 10.53
C ASP A 99 5.45 10.84 9.26
N THR A 100 4.51 9.90 9.41
CA THR A 100 3.78 9.29 8.30
C THR A 100 2.97 10.33 7.53
N VAL A 101 2.20 11.15 8.23
CA VAL A 101 1.38 12.21 7.62
C VAL A 101 2.25 13.23 6.86
N ALA A 102 3.46 13.52 7.36
CA ALA A 102 4.38 14.45 6.71
C ALA A 102 5.02 13.89 5.43
N LEU A 103 5.23 12.56 5.34
CA LEU A 103 6.05 11.95 4.30
C LEU A 103 5.25 11.28 3.19
N PHE A 104 4.05 10.77 3.48
CA PHE A 104 3.33 9.88 2.58
C PHE A 104 2.01 10.49 2.13
N GLU A 105 1.60 10.14 0.92
CA GLU A 105 0.32 10.56 0.35
C GLU A 105 -0.82 9.64 0.77
N MET A 106 -0.54 8.37 1.05
CA MET A 106 -1.53 7.35 1.40
C MET A 106 -0.97 6.34 2.39
N VAL A 107 -1.82 5.80 3.26
CA VAL A 107 -1.50 4.71 4.19
C VAL A 107 -2.34 3.48 3.88
N HIS A 108 -1.66 2.35 3.57
CA HIS A 108 -2.33 1.08 3.23
C HIS A 108 -2.60 0.16 4.41
N ALA A 109 -2.06 0.46 5.59
CA ALA A 109 -1.99 -0.48 6.70
C ALA A 109 -2.73 0.05 7.95
N VAL A 110 -3.98 0.52 7.78
CA VAL A 110 -4.82 0.87 8.94
C VAL A 110 -5.46 -0.41 9.49
N ASP A 111 -4.92 -0.91 10.59
CA ASP A 111 -5.24 -2.20 11.19
C ASP A 111 -6.17 -2.11 12.42
N SER A 112 -6.50 -0.90 12.86
CA SER A 112 -7.34 -0.67 14.04
C SER A 112 -7.97 0.73 14.05
N LEU A 113 -9.13 0.89 14.69
CA LEU A 113 -9.76 2.19 14.87
C LEU A 113 -8.91 3.14 15.72
N ARG A 114 -8.15 2.61 16.68
CA ARG A 114 -7.17 3.39 17.47
C ARG A 114 -6.11 4.03 16.58
N LEU A 115 -5.63 3.31 15.55
CA LEU A 115 -4.67 3.85 14.60
C LEU A 115 -5.33 4.90 13.70
N ALA A 116 -6.56 4.65 13.22
CA ALA A 116 -7.33 5.62 12.44
C ALA A 116 -7.54 6.93 13.22
N GLU A 117 -7.93 6.86 14.49
CA GLU A 117 -8.10 8.03 15.36
C GLU A 117 -6.81 8.85 15.48
N GLU A 118 -5.66 8.20 15.74
CA GLU A 118 -4.39 8.91 15.85
C GLU A 118 -3.94 9.51 14.51
N LEU A 119 -4.14 8.81 13.38
CA LEU A 119 -3.89 9.35 12.04
C LEU A 119 -4.76 10.57 11.78
N ASN A 120 -6.08 10.49 12.03
CA ASN A 120 -7.01 11.61 11.86
C ASN A 120 -6.55 12.84 12.65
N LYS A 121 -6.20 12.67 13.93
CA LYS A 121 -5.66 13.73 14.77
C LYS A 121 -4.39 14.37 14.20
N ARG A 122 -3.47 13.57 13.64
CA ARG A 122 -2.23 14.10 13.03
C ARG A 122 -2.49 14.79 11.70
N CYS A 123 -3.43 14.28 10.93
CA CYS A 123 -3.87 14.92 9.70
C CYS A 123 -4.52 16.29 9.97
N GLU A 124 -5.38 16.39 10.99
CA GLU A 124 -5.96 17.65 11.44
C GLU A 124 -4.89 18.67 11.83
N GLN A 125 -3.89 18.26 12.64
CA GLN A 125 -2.76 19.10 13.03
C GLN A 125 -1.91 19.58 11.84
N ALA A 126 -1.87 18.81 10.76
CA ALA A 126 -1.13 19.12 9.54
C ALA A 126 -1.98 19.81 8.47
N ALA A 127 -3.26 20.09 8.74
CA ALA A 127 -4.25 20.58 7.78
C ALA A 127 -4.26 19.74 6.48
N LYS A 128 -4.21 18.42 6.61
CA LYS A 128 -4.10 17.46 5.51
C LYS A 128 -5.26 16.46 5.57
N VAL A 129 -5.79 16.08 4.42
CA VAL A 129 -6.65 14.91 4.27
C VAL A 129 -5.80 13.76 3.74
N MET A 130 -5.95 12.57 4.29
CA MET A 130 -5.14 11.41 3.96
C MET A 130 -6.01 10.25 3.46
N PRO A 131 -5.80 9.80 2.22
CA PRO A 131 -6.33 8.53 1.75
C PRO A 131 -5.77 7.36 2.56
N VAL A 132 -6.65 6.41 2.93
CA VAL A 132 -6.25 5.22 3.70
C VAL A 132 -6.93 3.96 3.18
N LEU A 133 -6.25 2.81 3.34
CA LEU A 133 -6.85 1.50 3.17
C LEU A 133 -6.91 0.79 4.52
N LEU A 134 -8.00 0.04 4.78
CA LEU A 134 -8.03 -0.89 5.91
C LEU A 134 -7.21 -2.13 5.57
N GLU A 135 -6.30 -2.50 6.45
CA GLU A 135 -5.61 -3.78 6.36
C GLU A 135 -6.52 -4.89 6.85
N VAL A 136 -6.79 -5.88 5.97
CA VAL A 136 -7.68 -7.01 6.26
C VAL A 136 -6.90 -8.31 6.28
N ASN A 137 -6.93 -9.01 7.39
CA ASN A 137 -6.37 -10.35 7.55
C ASN A 137 -7.34 -11.39 7.00
N VAL A 138 -7.32 -11.63 5.70
CA VAL A 138 -8.18 -12.60 5.02
C VAL A 138 -7.78 -14.06 5.27
N SER A 139 -6.52 -14.30 5.67
CA SER A 139 -6.04 -15.66 5.96
C SER A 139 -6.46 -16.15 7.34
N GLY A 140 -6.75 -15.24 8.28
CA GLY A 140 -7.09 -15.58 9.66
C GLY A 140 -5.88 -16.03 10.50
N GLU A 141 -4.65 -15.91 9.98
CA GLU A 141 -3.44 -16.25 10.73
C GLU A 141 -3.24 -15.25 11.87
N GLY A 142 -3.15 -15.74 13.11
CA GLY A 142 -3.03 -14.88 14.31
C GLY A 142 -1.74 -14.07 14.39
N SER A 143 -0.74 -14.39 13.56
CA SER A 143 0.53 -13.66 13.46
C SER A 143 0.47 -12.44 12.52
N LYS A 144 -0.61 -12.28 11.74
CA LYS A 144 -0.80 -11.17 10.80
C LYS A 144 -1.61 -10.04 11.42
N HIS A 145 -1.25 -8.82 11.05
CA HIS A 145 -1.99 -7.61 11.37
C HIS A 145 -3.25 -7.50 10.53
N GLY A 146 -4.09 -6.53 10.86
CA GLY A 146 -5.32 -6.22 10.13
C GLY A 146 -6.59 -6.71 10.80
N PHE A 147 -7.70 -6.11 10.40
CA PHE A 147 -9.03 -6.53 10.82
C PHE A 147 -9.37 -7.91 10.25
N LEU A 148 -10.07 -8.75 10.99
CA LEU A 148 -10.77 -9.86 10.38
C LEU A 148 -11.87 -9.33 9.44
N PRO A 149 -12.26 -10.06 8.36
CA PRO A 149 -13.24 -9.57 7.39
C PRO A 149 -14.52 -8.98 8.00
N LYS A 150 -15.13 -9.70 8.95
CA LYS A 150 -16.32 -9.20 9.64
C LYS A 150 -16.05 -7.92 10.44
N ALA A 151 -14.92 -7.86 11.14
CA ALA A 151 -14.54 -6.67 11.90
C ALA A 151 -14.22 -5.47 11.01
N ALA A 152 -13.71 -5.68 9.79
CA ALA A 152 -13.52 -4.61 8.81
C ALA A 152 -14.86 -4.00 8.39
N VAL A 153 -15.88 -4.83 8.11
CA VAL A 153 -17.25 -4.36 7.78
C VAL A 153 -17.89 -3.59 8.93
N GLU A 154 -17.60 -3.94 10.16
CA GLU A 154 -18.08 -3.19 11.34
C GLU A 154 -17.28 -1.87 11.52
N ALA A 155 -15.97 -1.90 11.26
CA ALA A 155 -15.08 -0.76 11.46
C ALA A 155 -15.35 0.41 10.49
N VAL A 156 -15.83 0.15 9.27
CA VAL A 156 -16.09 1.22 8.29
C VAL A 156 -17.16 2.21 8.77
N GLU A 157 -18.09 1.82 9.63
CA GLU A 157 -19.12 2.70 10.21
C GLU A 157 -18.54 3.82 11.08
N ALA A 158 -17.31 3.64 11.59
CA ALA A 158 -16.65 4.66 12.41
C ALA A 158 -15.99 5.76 11.56
N PHE A 159 -15.77 5.55 10.26
CA PHE A 159 -15.01 6.47 9.40
C PHE A 159 -15.63 7.86 9.23
N PRO A 160 -16.96 8.06 9.25
CA PRO A 160 -17.54 9.40 9.29
C PRO A 160 -17.07 10.25 10.48
N ASN A 161 -16.56 9.64 11.55
CA ASN A 161 -15.99 10.33 12.71
C ASN A 161 -14.52 10.75 12.50
N PHE A 162 -13.91 10.39 11.36
CA PHE A 162 -12.52 10.71 11.02
C PHE A 162 -12.46 11.62 9.77
N PRO A 163 -12.88 12.91 9.87
CA PRO A 163 -13.07 13.78 8.71
C PRO A 163 -11.78 14.12 7.95
N GLN A 164 -10.60 13.82 8.52
CA GLN A 164 -9.32 14.00 7.86
C GLN A 164 -8.80 12.70 7.21
N LEU A 165 -9.58 11.62 7.23
CA LEU A 165 -9.25 10.37 6.54
C LEU A 165 -10.26 10.10 5.44
N GLU A 166 -9.77 9.80 4.25
CA GLU A 166 -10.58 9.28 3.15
C GLU A 166 -10.39 7.77 3.07
N LEU A 167 -11.43 7.01 3.38
CA LEU A 167 -11.40 5.56 3.23
C LEU A 167 -11.54 5.21 1.75
N HIS A 168 -10.44 4.83 1.11
CA HIS A 168 -10.40 4.47 -0.30
C HIS A 168 -10.68 3.00 -0.56
N GLY A 169 -10.44 2.11 0.41
CA GLY A 169 -10.64 0.68 0.18
C GLY A 169 -9.98 -0.23 1.19
N LEU A 170 -9.63 -1.42 0.73
CA LEU A 170 -9.06 -2.48 1.55
C LEU A 170 -7.70 -2.93 1.01
N MET A 171 -6.81 -3.32 1.92
CA MET A 171 -5.53 -3.92 1.59
C MET A 171 -5.40 -5.28 2.27
N THR A 172 -4.74 -6.23 1.61
CA THR A 172 -4.34 -7.50 2.24
C THR A 172 -3.01 -8.00 1.73
N MET A 173 -2.36 -8.80 2.57
CA MET A 173 -1.22 -9.62 2.17
C MET A 173 -1.62 -11.10 2.19
N ALA A 174 -1.79 -11.68 1.01
CA ALA A 174 -1.99 -13.13 0.89
C ALA A 174 -0.77 -13.89 1.42
N PRO A 175 -0.94 -15.15 1.89
CA PRO A 175 0.18 -16.00 2.27
C PRO A 175 1.18 -16.17 1.12
N PHE A 176 2.47 -16.22 1.45
CA PHE A 176 3.50 -16.49 0.44
C PHE A 176 3.35 -17.92 -0.10
N THR A 177 3.34 -18.06 -1.43
CA THR A 177 3.26 -19.35 -2.11
C THR A 177 4.08 -19.34 -3.39
N ARG A 178 4.54 -20.54 -3.80
CA ARG A 178 5.15 -20.74 -5.12
C ARG A 178 4.11 -20.98 -6.23
N GLN A 179 2.85 -21.15 -5.87
CA GLN A 179 1.74 -21.35 -6.80
C GLN A 179 0.80 -20.13 -6.75
N PRO A 180 0.98 -19.12 -7.62
CA PRO A 180 0.22 -17.87 -7.57
C PRO A 180 -1.31 -18.07 -7.53
N GLU A 181 -1.82 -19.07 -8.25
CA GLU A 181 -3.26 -19.35 -8.28
C GLU A 181 -3.84 -19.73 -6.92
N SER A 182 -3.03 -20.29 -6.00
CA SER A 182 -3.47 -20.60 -4.64
C SER A 182 -3.78 -19.36 -3.80
N THR A 183 -3.39 -18.16 -4.25
CA THR A 183 -3.72 -16.90 -3.57
C THR A 183 -5.08 -16.35 -3.98
N ARG A 184 -5.66 -16.82 -5.08
CA ARG A 184 -6.95 -16.33 -5.62
C ARG A 184 -8.11 -16.35 -4.60
N PRO A 185 -8.28 -17.37 -3.76
CA PRO A 185 -9.34 -17.38 -2.75
C PRO A 185 -9.22 -16.22 -1.73
N PHE A 186 -8.00 -15.83 -1.38
CA PHE A 186 -7.77 -14.72 -0.45
C PHE A 186 -8.16 -13.37 -1.07
N PHE A 187 -7.79 -13.13 -2.33
CA PHE A 187 -8.19 -11.91 -3.03
C PHE A 187 -9.69 -11.87 -3.31
N ARG A 188 -10.33 -13.02 -3.62
CA ARG A 188 -11.79 -13.10 -3.74
C ARG A 188 -12.46 -12.73 -2.43
N LYS A 189 -11.98 -13.27 -1.30
CA LYS A 189 -12.52 -12.95 0.02
C LYS A 189 -12.35 -11.46 0.36
N LEU A 190 -11.24 -10.83 -0.06
CA LEU A 190 -11.07 -9.39 0.09
C LEU A 190 -12.10 -8.61 -0.74
N ALA A 191 -12.31 -9.00 -2.00
CA ALA A 191 -13.30 -8.36 -2.86
C ALA A 191 -14.74 -8.49 -2.30
N GLU A 192 -15.11 -9.68 -1.79
CA GLU A 192 -16.39 -9.89 -1.09
C GLU A 192 -16.50 -9.02 0.17
N THR A 193 -15.41 -8.88 0.92
CA THR A 193 -15.37 -8.00 2.10
C THR A 193 -15.53 -6.54 1.70
N ARG A 194 -14.91 -6.09 0.58
CA ARG A 194 -15.07 -4.73 0.06
C ARG A 194 -16.53 -4.45 -0.28
N THR A 195 -17.19 -5.34 -1.03
CA THR A 195 -18.62 -5.18 -1.33
C THR A 195 -19.46 -5.04 -0.06
N ALA A 196 -19.22 -5.87 0.96
CA ALA A 196 -19.93 -5.76 2.23
C ALA A 196 -19.65 -4.43 2.97
N CYS A 197 -18.43 -3.89 2.86
CA CYS A 197 -18.10 -2.56 3.39
C CYS A 197 -18.84 -1.45 2.62
N GLU A 198 -18.89 -1.54 1.29
CA GLU A 198 -19.61 -0.60 0.42
C GLU A 198 -21.12 -0.58 0.73
N ASP A 199 -21.73 -1.76 0.87
CA ASP A 199 -23.13 -1.91 1.28
C ASP A 199 -23.38 -1.25 2.65
N ARG A 200 -22.46 -1.40 3.58
CA ARG A 200 -22.56 -0.85 4.93
C ARG A 200 -22.39 0.66 4.96
N LEU A 201 -21.51 1.20 4.12
CA LEU A 201 -21.27 2.64 3.98
C LEU A 201 -22.35 3.33 3.14
N GLY A 202 -23.02 2.62 2.26
CA GLY A 202 -23.89 3.18 1.23
C GLY A 202 -23.13 3.98 0.16
N ALA A 203 -21.82 3.73 0.02
CA ALA A 203 -20.92 4.42 -0.91
C ALA A 203 -19.84 3.48 -1.43
N PRO A 204 -19.37 3.65 -2.69
CA PRO A 204 -18.30 2.83 -3.25
C PRO A 204 -16.95 3.14 -2.59
N LEU A 205 -16.08 2.14 -2.57
CA LEU A 205 -14.68 2.26 -2.22
C LEU A 205 -13.84 2.14 -3.51
N PRO A 206 -13.05 3.17 -3.89
CA PRO A 206 -12.37 3.19 -5.19
C PRO A 206 -11.23 2.18 -5.35
N GLU A 207 -10.63 1.67 -4.21
CA GLU A 207 -9.46 0.78 -4.20
C GLU A 207 -9.77 -0.62 -3.63
#